data_f4cdbb57bd6a6510d6b7f36f2bf1349d
#
_entry.id   f4cdbb57bd6a6510d6b7f36f2bf1349d
#
_cell.length_a   1.000
_cell.length_b   1.000
_cell.length_c   1.000
_cell.angle_alpha   90.00
_cell.angle_beta   90.00
_cell.angle_gamma   90.00
#
_symmetry.space_group_name_H-M   'P 1'
#
loop_
_entity.id
_entity.type
_entity.pdbx_description
1 polymer ?
#
loop_
_entity_poly.entity_id
_entity_poly.type
_entity_poly.pdbx_seq_one_letter_code
_entity_poly.pdbx_strand_id
1 'polypeptide(L)' 'MQTIDTCGQQHYSPLIPAIKAMCEAGKGEKLEIIMDDAAAFNDMKEYLSEQQIGFREIYDGERMTLQFLMCK' A
#
# COMPACT_ATOMS: atom_id res chain seq x y z
N MET A 1 9.47 -7.11 -7.55
CA MET A 1 8.70 -6.22 -6.67
C MET A 1 7.97 -5.18 -7.49
N GLN A 2 6.70 -4.99 -7.22
CA GLN A 2 5.88 -4.00 -7.91
C GLN A 2 5.73 -2.75 -7.04
N THR A 3 5.98 -1.58 -7.61
CA THR A 3 5.87 -0.31 -6.90
C THR A 3 4.67 0.46 -7.41
N ILE A 4 3.78 0.86 -6.52
CA ILE A 4 2.60 1.64 -6.83
C ILE A 4 2.73 3.00 -6.16
N ASP A 5 2.86 4.05 -6.97
CA ASP A 5 2.97 5.41 -6.48
C ASP A 5 1.59 6.07 -6.54
N THR A 6 1.02 6.33 -5.38
CA THR A 6 -0.30 6.97 -5.27
C THR A 6 -0.22 8.45 -4.94
N CYS A 7 0.98 9.01 -4.90
CA CYS A 7 1.16 10.43 -4.63
C CYS A 7 0.53 11.28 -5.74
N GLY A 8 -0.10 12.37 -5.35
CA GLY A 8 -0.71 13.28 -6.33
C GLY A 8 -2.07 12.84 -6.85
N GLN A 9 -2.62 11.74 -6.34
CA GLN A 9 -3.97 11.31 -6.72
C GLN A 9 -4.99 12.28 -6.14
N GLN A 10 -5.79 12.89 -7.01
CA GLN A 10 -6.73 13.92 -6.59
C GLN A 10 -8.20 13.59 -6.85
N HIS A 11 -8.47 12.59 -7.68
CA HIS A 11 -9.82 12.27 -8.09
C HIS A 11 -10.42 11.07 -7.35
N TYR A 12 -9.61 10.30 -6.66
CA TYR A 12 -10.08 9.14 -5.91
C TYR A 12 -9.09 8.81 -4.80
N SER A 13 -9.53 7.95 -3.89
CA SER A 13 -8.71 7.55 -2.74
C SER A 13 -7.43 6.83 -3.19
N PRO A 14 -6.29 7.12 -2.57
CA PRO A 14 -5.06 6.37 -2.83
C PRO A 14 -5.20 4.87 -2.57
N LEU A 15 -6.20 4.47 -1.79
CA LEU A 15 -6.44 3.05 -1.52
C LEU A 15 -6.92 2.29 -2.76
N ILE A 16 -7.57 2.96 -3.70
CA ILE A 16 -8.11 2.30 -4.88
C ILE A 16 -7.01 1.63 -5.71
N PRO A 17 -5.96 2.33 -6.15
CA PRO A 17 -4.89 1.67 -6.90
C PRO A 17 -4.11 0.67 -6.04
N ALA A 18 -3.98 0.93 -4.73
CA ALA A 18 -3.29 0.01 -3.84
C ALA A 18 -4.02 -1.33 -3.74
N ILE A 19 -5.33 -1.29 -3.49
CA ILE A 19 -6.14 -2.50 -3.36
C ILE A 19 -6.22 -3.22 -4.70
N LYS A 20 -6.32 -2.48 -5.79
CA LYS A 20 -6.34 -3.08 -7.12
C LYS A 20 -5.05 -3.87 -7.37
N ALA A 21 -3.90 -3.30 -7.01
CA ALA A 21 -2.62 -3.98 -7.16
C ALA A 21 -2.57 -5.26 -6.33
N MET A 22 -3.12 -5.22 -5.11
CA MET A 22 -3.20 -6.40 -4.25
C MET A 22 -4.07 -7.49 -4.86
N CYS A 23 -5.19 -7.11 -5.46
CA CYS A 23 -6.08 -8.07 -6.10
C CYS A 23 -5.44 -8.74 -7.32
N GLU A 24 -4.55 -8.02 -8.00
CA GLU A 24 -3.87 -8.54 -9.19
C GLU A 24 -2.59 -9.28 -8.85
N ALA A 25 -2.06 -9.09 -7.65
CA ALA A 25 -0.80 -9.69 -7.25
C ALA A 25 -0.95 -11.19 -7.00
N GLY A 26 0.06 -11.94 -7.41
CA GLY A 26 0.09 -13.36 -7.15
C GLY A 26 0.66 -13.68 -5.77
N LYS A 27 0.49 -14.93 -5.35
CA LYS A 27 1.02 -15.39 -4.08
C LYS A 27 2.55 -15.25 -4.08
N GLY A 28 3.07 -14.67 -3.02
CA GLY A 28 4.50 -14.46 -2.86
C GLY A 28 5.04 -13.22 -3.56
N GLU A 29 4.18 -12.44 -4.22
CA GLU A 29 4.61 -11.21 -4.84
C GLU A 29 4.81 -10.11 -3.80
N LYS A 30 5.91 -9.39 -3.92
CA LYS A 30 6.22 -8.29 -3.02
C LYS A 30 5.70 -6.99 -3.62
N LEU A 31 4.99 -6.22 -2.82
CA LEU A 31 4.42 -4.93 -3.23
C LEU A 31 4.99 -3.80 -2.39
N GLU A 32 5.12 -2.65 -3.04
CA GLU A 32 5.52 -1.42 -2.37
C GLU A 32 4.53 -0.33 -2.78
N ILE A 33 3.88 0.28 -1.80
CA ILE A 33 2.88 1.31 -2.05
C ILE A 33 3.34 2.61 -1.41
N ILE A 34 3.45 3.64 -2.23
CA ILE A 34 3.89 4.97 -1.81
C ILE A 34 2.69 5.89 -1.70
N MET A 35 2.53 6.54 -0.56
CA MET A 35 1.42 7.45 -0.29
C MET A 35 1.92 8.76 0.31
N ASP A 36 1.17 9.82 0.08
CA ASP A 36 1.43 11.12 0.71
C ASP A 36 0.25 11.60 1.56
N ASP A 37 -0.73 10.73 1.79
CA ASP A 37 -1.91 11.01 2.60
C ASP A 37 -1.89 10.13 3.85
N ALA A 38 -1.72 10.77 5.03
CA ALA A 38 -1.62 10.03 6.29
C ALA A 38 -2.88 9.25 6.62
N ALA A 39 -4.06 9.79 6.31
CA ALA A 39 -5.30 9.08 6.58
C ALA A 39 -5.41 7.81 5.75
N ALA A 40 -5.10 7.90 4.46
CA ALA A 40 -5.10 6.74 3.58
C ALA A 40 -4.03 5.72 4.00
N PHE A 41 -2.88 6.21 4.44
CA PHE A 41 -1.81 5.35 4.92
C PHE A 41 -2.25 4.54 6.13
N ASN A 42 -2.91 5.18 7.09
CA ASN A 42 -3.43 4.50 8.28
C ASN A 42 -4.52 3.48 7.90
N ASP A 43 -5.40 3.84 6.99
CA ASP A 43 -6.45 2.94 6.52
C ASP A 43 -5.85 1.71 5.84
N MET A 44 -4.79 1.91 5.06
CA MET A 44 -4.12 0.79 4.40
C MET A 44 -3.45 -0.13 5.41
N LYS A 45 -2.84 0.43 6.45
CA LYS A 45 -2.23 -0.37 7.51
C LYS A 45 -3.29 -1.21 8.24
N GLU A 46 -4.43 -0.62 8.53
CA GLU A 46 -5.54 -1.34 9.13
C GLU A 46 -6.01 -2.49 8.25
N TYR A 47 -6.15 -2.22 6.97
CA TYR A 47 -6.57 -3.24 6.01
C TYR A 47 -5.59 -4.41 5.99
N LEU A 48 -4.29 -4.12 5.93
CA LEU A 48 -3.27 -5.17 5.93
C LEU A 48 -3.29 -5.97 7.22
N SER A 49 -3.51 -5.30 8.35
CA SER A 49 -3.62 -5.98 9.65
C SER A 49 -4.83 -6.91 9.69
N GLU A 50 -5.96 -6.47 9.15
CA GLU A 50 -7.15 -7.30 9.10
C GLU A 50 -6.96 -8.53 8.21
N GLN A 51 -6.18 -8.40 7.16
CA GLN A 51 -5.85 -9.52 6.27
C GLN A 51 -4.71 -10.38 6.81
N GLN A 52 -4.17 -10.02 7.96
CA GLN A 52 -3.04 -10.72 8.60
C GLN A 52 -1.80 -10.72 7.71
N ILE A 53 -1.58 -9.62 7.00
CA ILE A 53 -0.41 -9.43 6.15
C ILE A 53 0.59 -8.56 6.90
N GLY A 54 1.79 -9.09 7.13
CA GLY A 54 2.87 -8.32 7.73
C GLY A 54 3.40 -7.28 6.76
N PHE A 55 3.76 -6.11 7.26
CA PHE A 55 4.23 -5.03 6.41
C PHE A 55 5.33 -4.23 7.10
N ARG A 56 6.10 -3.51 6.29
CA ARG A 56 7.13 -2.59 6.76
C ARG A 56 6.72 -1.17 6.39
N GLU A 57 6.86 -0.24 7.33
CA GLU A 57 6.59 1.18 7.12
C GLU A 57 7.90 1.90 6.90
N ILE A 58 7.96 2.71 5.84
CA ILE A 58 9.13 3.53 5.53
C ILE A 58 8.66 4.96 5.37
N TYR A 59 9.31 5.87 6.10
CA TYR A 59 8.98 7.30 6.05
C TYR A 59 10.11 8.05 5.37
N ASP A 60 9.76 8.85 4.37
CA ASP A 60 10.71 9.64 3.61
C ASP A 60 10.12 11.03 3.37
N GLY A 61 10.37 11.95 4.31
CA GLY A 61 9.80 13.28 4.26
C GLY A 61 8.28 13.21 4.38
N GLU A 62 7.59 13.73 3.39
CA GLU A 62 6.12 13.73 3.37
C GLU A 62 5.56 12.44 2.77
N ARG A 63 6.41 11.59 2.24
CA ARG A 63 5.99 10.34 1.62
C ARG A 63 6.10 9.20 2.61
N MET A 64 5.15 8.28 2.51
CA MET A 64 5.11 7.10 3.34
C MET A 64 4.99 5.89 2.44
N THR A 65 5.77 4.85 2.72
CA THR A 65 5.81 3.66 1.91
C THR A 65 5.46 2.45 2.75
N LEU A 66 4.61 1.58 2.21
CA LEU A 66 4.32 0.29 2.80
C LEU A 66 4.89 -0.79 1.91
N GLN A 67 5.72 -1.65 2.48
CA GLN A 67 6.26 -2.81 1.78
C GLN A 67 5.69 -4.06 2.43
N PHE A 68 5.16 -4.96 1.63
CA PHE A 68 4.58 -6.19 2.15
C PHE A 68 4.63 -7.29 1.10
N LEU A 69 4.50 -8.52 1.58
CA LEU A 69 4.51 -9.71 0.74
C LEU A 69 3.11 -10.32 0.72
N MET A 70 2.58 -10.55 -0.46
CA MET A 70 1.26 -11.19 -0.59
C MET A 70 1.36 -12.65 -0.21
N CYS A 71 0.49 -13.06 0.71
CA CYS A 71 0.49 -14.41 1.24
C CYS A 71 -0.65 -15.28 0.69
N LYS A 72 -1.37 -14.78 -0.31
CA LYS A 72 -2.51 -15.52 -0.87
C LYS A 72 -2.24 -16.03 -2.24
#